data_0354cd2e022b3da9b8dea121a601cd45
#
_entry.id   0354cd2e022b3da9b8dea121a601cd45
#
_cell.length_a   1.000
_cell.length_b   1.000
_cell.length_c   1.000
_cell.angle_alpha   90.00
_cell.angle_beta   90.00
_cell.angle_gamma   90.00
#
_symmetry.space_group_name_H-M   'P 1'
#
loop_
_entity.id
_entity.type
_entity.pdbx_description
1 polymer ?
#
loop_
_entity_poly.entity_id
_entity_poly.type
_entity_poly.pdbx_seq_one_letter_code
_entity_poly.pdbx_strand_id
1 'polypeptide(L)'
;MSRRAWLPRGFAVAAASLALLAILSGCAGGPDKPKPTDLGPNAALLDVRQVWTARVGVVGFPLDLKVNGGVLTLADSEGVIAAVDGATGRDQWRTALGAKIGAGVGSDGRYVAVLSSANDLVVLDAGREIWRETLGALGHTAPLVAGARVFVMTADRVVAAFDAQSGRRLWSYSRTGDQQLALRQAGVLLAVGDTLVAGISGRLVGLNPLNGTLRWEAPIANPRGVNDVERLVDLVGRVSREGDVVCARAFQAAVGCVNAARGAVLWSKPAGGFEGVHGDREFVFGTESDGKVIAWRRADGERAWVSERLKYRGLTAPLVAGRSVVVGDAQGFVHFLSRQDGTPLGRMSTDGSAIVAAPVLVGNTLAVVTRNGGVFGFRPE
;
A
#
# COMPACT_ATOMS: atom_id res chain seq x y z
N MET A 1 -53.46 43.58 -53.17
CA MET A 1 -52.19 44.22 -52.80
C MET A 1 -51.70 43.69 -51.52
N SER A 2 -50.81 42.66 -51.52
CA SER A 2 -50.28 42.03 -50.33
C SER A 2 -48.85 42.53 -50.14
N ARG A 3 -48.59 43.15 -48.97
CA ARG A 3 -47.24 43.57 -48.56
C ARG A 3 -46.57 42.42 -47.80
N ARG A 4 -45.56 41.80 -48.39
CA ARG A 4 -44.65 40.87 -47.70
C ARG A 4 -43.61 41.70 -46.91
N ALA A 5 -43.61 41.54 -45.58
CA ALA A 5 -42.57 42.09 -44.70
C ALA A 5 -41.30 41.25 -44.81
N TRP A 6 -40.20 41.86 -45.17
CA TRP A 6 -38.84 41.26 -45.16
C TRP A 6 -38.26 41.40 -43.74
N LEU A 7 -38.03 40.31 -43.07
CA LEU A 7 -37.25 40.29 -41.86
C LEU A 7 -35.75 40.18 -42.22
N PRO A 8 -34.84 40.95 -41.62
CA PRO A 8 -33.44 40.92 -41.98
C PRO A 8 -32.79 39.66 -41.40
N ARG A 9 -32.12 38.92 -42.27
CA ARG A 9 -31.39 37.64 -41.95
C ARG A 9 -30.34 37.76 -40.87
N GLY A 10 -29.97 38.94 -40.39
CA GLY A 10 -28.95 39.18 -39.36
C GLY A 10 -29.38 38.80 -37.93
N PHE A 11 -30.67 38.84 -37.60
CA PHE A 11 -31.15 38.53 -36.24
C PHE A 11 -31.22 37.03 -35.93
N ALA A 12 -31.39 36.19 -36.94
CA ALA A 12 -31.48 34.75 -36.75
C ALA A 12 -30.11 34.12 -36.43
N VAL A 13 -29.01 34.66 -36.95
CA VAL A 13 -27.64 34.15 -36.69
C VAL A 13 -27.15 34.55 -35.30
N ALA A 14 -27.49 35.75 -34.82
CA ALA A 14 -27.10 36.18 -33.46
C ALA A 14 -27.83 35.41 -32.37
N ALA A 15 -29.11 35.06 -32.55
CA ALA A 15 -29.88 34.26 -31.62
C ALA A 15 -29.40 32.80 -31.54
N ALA A 16 -28.99 32.21 -32.66
CA ALA A 16 -28.42 30.83 -32.69
C ALA A 16 -27.04 30.75 -32.01
N SER A 17 -26.21 31.78 -32.13
CA SER A 17 -24.89 31.83 -31.48
C SER A 17 -24.97 32.01 -29.96
N LEU A 18 -25.95 32.76 -29.45
CA LEU A 18 -26.20 32.89 -28.00
C LEU A 18 -26.76 31.60 -27.40
N ALA A 19 -27.61 30.87 -28.11
CA ALA A 19 -28.15 29.59 -27.65
C ALA A 19 -27.08 28.48 -27.58
N LEU A 20 -26.09 28.51 -28.50
CA LEU A 20 -24.98 27.54 -28.48
C LEU A 20 -23.98 27.78 -27.31
N LEU A 21 -23.77 29.05 -26.92
CA LEU A 21 -22.92 29.40 -25.78
C LEU A 21 -23.55 29.03 -24.41
N ALA A 22 -24.87 29.04 -24.32
CA ALA A 22 -25.58 28.67 -23.11
C ALA A 22 -25.59 27.13 -22.81
N ILE A 23 -25.40 26.32 -23.87
CA ILE A 23 -25.35 24.84 -23.71
C ILE A 23 -23.97 24.36 -23.25
N LEU A 24 -22.90 25.14 -23.47
CA LEU A 24 -21.53 24.78 -23.07
C LEU A 24 -21.21 25.09 -21.60
N SER A 25 -22.03 25.81 -20.87
CA SER A 25 -21.83 26.15 -19.47
C SER A 25 -22.44 25.13 -18.49
N GLY A 26 -23.04 24.03 -18.96
CA GLY A 26 -23.78 23.06 -18.15
C GLY A 26 -22.95 21.87 -17.61
N CYS A 27 -21.66 21.72 -17.92
CA CYS A 27 -20.86 20.55 -17.54
C CYS A 27 -19.70 20.81 -16.56
N ALA A 28 -19.74 21.90 -15.80
CA ALA A 28 -18.64 22.25 -14.86
C ALA A 28 -18.88 21.83 -13.39
N GLY A 29 -19.87 20.98 -13.11
CA GLY A 29 -20.17 20.49 -11.78
C GLY A 29 -20.01 18.98 -11.70
N GLY A 30 -18.78 18.45 -11.61
CA GLY A 30 -18.58 17.10 -11.09
C GLY A 30 -19.06 17.02 -9.63
N PRO A 31 -19.52 15.86 -9.14
CA PRO A 31 -19.96 15.73 -7.75
C PRO A 31 -18.84 16.19 -6.82
N ASP A 32 -19.17 17.13 -5.91
CA ASP A 32 -18.23 17.61 -4.91
C ASP A 32 -17.62 16.42 -4.15
N LYS A 33 -16.30 16.32 -4.13
CA LYS A 33 -15.61 15.29 -3.35
C LYS A 33 -15.96 15.49 -1.88
N PRO A 34 -16.35 14.43 -1.16
CA PRO A 34 -16.63 14.54 0.26
C PRO A 34 -15.47 15.19 1.01
N LYS A 35 -15.75 16.15 1.86
CA LYS A 35 -14.73 16.82 2.67
C LYS A 35 -14.26 15.90 3.80
N PRO A 36 -12.95 15.91 4.15
CA PRO A 36 -12.42 15.21 5.30
C PRO A 36 -13.18 15.61 6.59
N THR A 37 -13.49 14.62 7.42
CA THR A 37 -14.15 14.87 8.72
C THR A 37 -13.28 15.80 9.56
N ASP A 38 -13.91 16.77 10.23
CA ASP A 38 -13.26 17.62 11.22
C ASP A 38 -12.80 16.77 12.41
N LEU A 39 -11.54 16.96 12.80
CA LEU A 39 -10.91 16.20 13.86
C LEU A 39 -11.26 16.70 15.29
N GLY A 40 -11.74 17.93 15.40
CA GLY A 40 -11.96 18.55 16.71
C GLY A 40 -10.67 18.65 17.56
N PRO A 41 -10.78 18.85 18.86
CA PRO A 41 -9.65 18.86 19.79
C PRO A 41 -8.89 17.54 19.80
N ASN A 42 -7.56 17.56 20.04
CA ASN A 42 -6.77 16.37 20.25
C ASN A 42 -7.12 15.72 21.59
N ALA A 43 -7.43 14.42 21.61
CA ALA A 43 -7.76 13.69 22.83
C ALA A 43 -6.56 13.66 23.82
N ALA A 44 -5.33 13.62 23.31
CA ALA A 44 -4.08 13.64 24.07
C ALA A 44 -4.03 12.65 25.26
N LEU A 45 -4.64 11.45 25.08
CA LEU A 45 -4.65 10.38 26.07
C LEU A 45 -3.40 9.49 26.01
N LEU A 46 -2.54 9.74 25.02
CA LEU A 46 -1.23 9.15 24.86
C LEU A 46 -0.18 10.24 24.94
N ASP A 47 0.80 10.00 25.78
CA ASP A 47 1.99 10.84 25.86
C ASP A 47 2.98 10.32 24.81
N VAL A 48 2.97 10.97 23.64
CA VAL A 48 3.80 10.62 22.48
C VAL A 48 4.49 11.88 22.00
N ARG A 49 5.81 11.81 21.83
CA ARG A 49 6.61 12.93 21.30
C ARG A 49 7.39 12.54 20.06
N GLN A 50 7.67 13.53 19.22
CA GLN A 50 8.62 13.40 18.13
C GLN A 50 10.04 13.42 18.71
N VAL A 51 10.84 12.40 18.39
CA VAL A 51 12.20 12.25 18.91
C VAL A 51 13.28 12.56 17.89
N TRP A 52 12.97 12.40 16.60
CA TRP A 52 13.87 12.76 15.51
C TRP A 52 13.12 13.00 14.21
N THR A 53 13.79 13.67 13.27
CA THR A 53 13.39 13.77 11.86
C THR A 53 14.58 13.42 10.98
N ALA A 54 14.29 12.78 9.86
CA ALA A 54 15.23 12.58 8.76
C ALA A 54 14.56 12.98 7.45
N ARG A 55 15.26 12.92 6.33
CA ARG A 55 14.73 13.31 5.04
C ARG A 55 15.28 12.42 3.91
N VAL A 56 14.39 12.03 3.00
CA VAL A 56 14.68 11.51 1.67
C VAL A 56 14.06 12.43 0.63
N GLY A 57 14.14 12.11 -0.65
CA GLY A 57 13.42 12.84 -1.70
C GLY A 57 11.93 12.52 -1.70
N VAL A 58 11.20 13.09 -2.67
CA VAL A 58 9.76 12.89 -2.86
C VAL A 58 9.44 11.40 -3.07
N VAL A 59 8.36 10.92 -2.44
CA VAL A 59 7.88 9.54 -2.59
C VAL A 59 6.57 9.53 -3.40
N GLY A 60 6.63 9.01 -4.63
CA GLY A 60 5.50 8.96 -5.58
C GLY A 60 5.15 7.54 -6.06
N PHE A 61 5.64 6.51 -5.38
CA PHE A 61 5.38 5.10 -5.68
C PHE A 61 4.90 4.37 -4.41
N PRO A 62 4.36 3.15 -4.53
CA PRO A 62 4.02 2.32 -3.37
C PRO A 62 5.28 1.94 -2.58
N LEU A 63 5.56 2.72 -1.52
CA LEU A 63 6.72 2.51 -0.64
C LEU A 63 6.37 1.49 0.45
N ASP A 64 7.16 0.44 0.56
CA ASP A 64 7.17 -0.48 1.69
C ASP A 64 8.41 -0.21 2.56
N LEU A 65 8.18 0.15 3.81
CA LEU A 65 9.24 0.40 4.79
C LEU A 65 9.73 -0.93 5.37
N LYS A 66 11.04 -1.18 5.33
CA LYS A 66 11.62 -2.40 5.93
C LYS A 66 12.38 -2.08 7.19
N VAL A 67 12.15 -2.93 8.18
CA VAL A 67 12.79 -2.82 9.50
C VAL A 67 13.55 -4.11 9.80
N ASN A 68 14.85 -3.98 10.00
CA ASN A 68 15.72 -5.10 10.36
C ASN A 68 16.74 -4.64 11.42
N GLY A 69 16.80 -5.33 12.56
CA GLY A 69 17.82 -5.08 13.59
C GLY A 69 17.90 -3.62 14.08
N GLY A 70 16.77 -2.91 14.17
CA GLY A 70 16.74 -1.50 14.58
C GLY A 70 17.05 -0.49 13.46
N VAL A 71 17.20 -0.96 12.22
CA VAL A 71 17.43 -0.15 11.02
C VAL A 71 16.17 -0.04 10.20
N LEU A 72 15.81 1.18 9.81
CA LEU A 72 14.75 1.48 8.85
C LEU A 72 15.35 1.66 7.46
N THR A 73 14.95 0.83 6.50
CA THR A 73 15.33 0.97 5.09
C THR A 73 14.15 1.51 4.30
N LEU A 74 14.41 2.56 3.51
CA LEU A 74 13.43 3.26 2.69
C LEU A 74 14.06 3.82 1.42
N ALA A 75 13.23 4.30 0.50
CA ALA A 75 13.69 4.87 -0.76
C ALA A 75 12.80 6.03 -1.22
N ASP A 76 13.32 6.88 -2.09
CA ASP A 76 12.56 7.93 -2.79
C ASP A 76 12.38 7.64 -4.29
N SER A 77 11.59 8.46 -4.95
CA SER A 77 11.28 8.31 -6.38
C SER A 77 12.46 8.57 -7.31
N GLU A 78 13.44 9.38 -6.88
CA GLU A 78 14.58 9.76 -7.72
C GLU A 78 15.74 8.76 -7.64
N GLY A 79 15.60 7.70 -6.83
CA GLY A 79 16.55 6.60 -6.79
C GLY A 79 17.47 6.59 -5.57
N VAL A 80 17.20 7.40 -4.57
CA VAL A 80 17.96 7.36 -3.32
C VAL A 80 17.38 6.27 -2.42
N ILE A 81 18.22 5.38 -1.95
CA ILE A 81 17.92 4.40 -0.91
C ILE A 81 18.71 4.78 0.33
N ALA A 82 18.06 4.73 1.48
CA ALA A 82 18.66 5.04 2.77
C ALA A 82 18.38 3.95 3.80
N ALA A 83 19.39 3.61 4.59
CA ALA A 83 19.23 2.85 5.83
C ALA A 83 19.47 3.80 7.00
N VAL A 84 18.45 3.96 7.83
CA VAL A 84 18.39 4.94 8.90
C VAL A 84 18.33 4.21 10.23
N ASP A 85 19.14 4.62 11.19
CA ASP A 85 19.05 4.12 12.56
C ASP A 85 17.72 4.56 13.20
N GLY A 86 16.90 3.61 13.59
CA GLY A 86 15.55 3.85 14.10
C GLY A 86 15.52 4.54 15.47
N ALA A 87 16.62 4.51 16.22
CA ALA A 87 16.71 5.18 17.50
C ALA A 87 17.03 6.67 17.36
N THR A 88 17.80 7.06 16.36
CA THR A 88 18.38 8.40 16.25
C THR A 88 17.98 9.16 14.99
N GLY A 89 17.43 8.48 13.97
CA GLY A 89 17.12 9.06 12.67
C GLY A 89 18.35 9.32 11.79
N ARG A 90 19.55 8.88 12.19
CA ARG A 90 20.79 9.10 11.44
C ARG A 90 20.96 8.03 10.36
N ASP A 91 21.48 8.44 9.21
CA ASP A 91 21.86 7.50 8.15
C ASP A 91 22.97 6.56 8.64
N GLN A 92 22.79 5.28 8.43
CA GLN A 92 23.87 4.31 8.47
C GLN A 92 24.58 4.27 7.11
N TRP A 93 23.80 4.32 6.04
CA TRP A 93 24.28 4.52 4.68
C TRP A 93 23.18 5.13 3.81
N ARG A 94 23.59 5.75 2.70
CA ARG A 94 22.72 6.32 1.68
C ARG A 94 23.36 6.11 0.31
N THR A 95 22.56 5.66 -0.65
CA THR A 95 23.03 5.34 -2.01
C THR A 95 22.06 5.91 -3.03
N ALA A 96 22.61 6.54 -4.07
CA ALA A 96 21.85 6.98 -5.24
C ALA A 96 22.10 5.99 -6.39
N LEU A 97 21.03 5.39 -6.90
CA LEU A 97 21.09 4.38 -7.98
C LEU A 97 21.24 4.99 -9.38
N GLY A 98 21.04 6.30 -9.55
CA GLY A 98 20.98 6.94 -10.85
C GLY A 98 19.79 6.51 -11.72
N ALA A 99 18.77 5.88 -11.12
CA ALA A 99 17.54 5.42 -11.77
C ALA A 99 16.34 5.62 -10.85
N LYS A 100 15.20 6.03 -11.41
CA LYS A 100 13.96 6.22 -10.65
C LYS A 100 13.43 4.91 -10.13
N ILE A 101 12.92 4.91 -8.89
CA ILE A 101 12.32 3.73 -8.25
C ILE A 101 10.81 3.70 -8.51
N GLY A 102 10.31 2.52 -8.87
CA GLY A 102 8.89 2.25 -9.12
C GLY A 102 8.23 1.40 -8.03
N ALA A 103 9.00 0.59 -7.30
CA ALA A 103 8.54 -0.19 -6.15
C ALA A 103 9.70 -0.58 -5.22
N GLY A 104 9.44 -0.67 -3.96
CA GLY A 104 10.43 -1.04 -2.93
C GLY A 104 10.00 -0.54 -1.56
N VAL A 105 10.71 -0.93 -0.54
CA VAL A 105 12.00 -1.61 -0.47
C VAL A 105 11.80 -3.05 0.02
N GLY A 106 12.60 -3.99 -0.48
CA GLY A 106 12.78 -5.32 0.10
C GLY A 106 14.11 -5.38 0.86
N SER A 107 14.16 -5.98 2.04
CA SER A 107 15.42 -6.18 2.76
C SER A 107 15.32 -7.31 3.79
N ASP A 108 16.42 -8.04 3.96
CA ASP A 108 16.63 -9.00 5.05
C ASP A 108 17.61 -8.50 6.12
N GLY A 109 18.05 -7.23 5.98
CA GLY A 109 19.05 -6.59 6.85
C GLY A 109 20.45 -6.55 6.24
N ARG A 110 20.78 -7.45 5.30
CA ARG A 110 22.02 -7.45 4.51
C ARG A 110 21.76 -6.94 3.10
N TYR A 111 20.95 -7.69 2.36
CA TYR A 111 20.59 -7.33 1.00
C TYR A 111 19.40 -6.38 0.97
N VAL A 112 19.44 -5.43 0.06
CA VAL A 112 18.36 -4.51 -0.22
C VAL A 112 17.99 -4.60 -1.69
N ALA A 113 16.70 -4.74 -1.99
CA ALA A 113 16.20 -4.88 -3.34
C ALA A 113 15.12 -3.84 -3.64
N VAL A 114 15.17 -3.25 -4.83
CA VAL A 114 14.16 -2.31 -5.35
C VAL A 114 13.87 -2.62 -6.81
N LEU A 115 12.74 -2.17 -7.30
CA LEU A 115 12.38 -2.16 -8.71
C LEU A 115 12.47 -0.74 -9.26
N SER A 116 13.23 -0.55 -10.35
CA SER A 116 13.28 0.71 -11.05
C SER A 116 11.99 0.93 -11.87
N SER A 117 11.70 2.18 -12.23
CA SER A 117 10.62 2.52 -13.15
C SER A 117 10.88 2.05 -14.59
N ALA A 118 12.11 1.60 -14.88
CA ALA A 118 12.53 1.00 -16.14
C ALA A 118 12.51 -0.55 -16.14
N ASN A 119 11.86 -1.17 -15.14
CA ASN A 119 11.72 -2.62 -14.92
C ASN A 119 13.01 -3.32 -14.46
N ASP A 120 13.98 -2.62 -13.93
CA ASP A 120 15.16 -3.30 -13.40
C ASP A 120 14.93 -3.70 -11.94
N LEU A 121 15.23 -4.94 -11.64
CA LEU A 121 15.47 -5.39 -10.28
C LEU A 121 16.93 -5.03 -9.91
N VAL A 122 17.10 -4.18 -8.93
CA VAL A 122 18.41 -3.72 -8.45
C VAL A 122 18.62 -4.24 -7.04
N VAL A 123 19.75 -4.89 -6.81
CA VAL A 123 20.09 -5.43 -5.48
C VAL A 123 21.42 -4.86 -4.99
N LEU A 124 21.38 -4.47 -3.71
CA LEU A 124 22.51 -3.90 -3.00
C LEU A 124 22.93 -4.83 -1.85
N ASP A 125 24.23 -4.90 -1.56
CA ASP A 125 24.80 -5.44 -0.33
C ASP A 125 25.47 -4.29 0.44
N ALA A 126 25.05 -4.07 1.69
CA ALA A 126 25.52 -2.99 2.55
C ALA A 126 25.55 -1.61 1.85
N GLY A 127 24.50 -1.30 1.10
CA GLY A 127 24.35 -0.03 0.38
C GLY A 127 25.12 0.08 -0.95
N ARG A 128 25.79 -0.98 -1.41
CA ARG A 128 26.46 -1.01 -2.72
C ARG A 128 25.69 -1.88 -3.69
N GLU A 129 25.38 -1.35 -4.88
CA GLU A 129 24.80 -2.15 -5.96
C GLU A 129 25.75 -3.30 -6.32
N ILE A 130 25.25 -4.54 -6.30
CA ILE A 130 26.02 -5.74 -6.63
C ILE A 130 25.58 -6.36 -7.94
N TRP A 131 24.33 -6.20 -8.31
CA TRP A 131 23.80 -6.62 -9.61
C TRP A 131 22.48 -5.93 -9.94
N ARG A 132 22.15 -5.98 -11.24
CA ARG A 132 20.90 -5.45 -11.81
C ARG A 132 20.43 -6.42 -12.91
N GLU A 133 19.12 -6.70 -12.94
CA GLU A 133 18.48 -7.56 -13.92
C GLU A 133 17.22 -6.90 -14.46
N THR A 134 17.09 -6.79 -15.78
CA THR A 134 15.90 -6.24 -16.42
C THR A 134 14.78 -7.29 -16.47
N LEU A 135 13.63 -6.99 -15.91
CA LEU A 135 12.46 -7.87 -15.85
C LEU A 135 11.61 -7.74 -17.13
N GLY A 136 10.84 -8.79 -17.44
CA GLY A 136 9.97 -8.81 -18.62
C GLY A 136 8.75 -7.88 -18.53
N ALA A 137 8.36 -7.45 -17.31
CA ALA A 137 7.24 -6.55 -17.07
C ALA A 137 7.49 -5.69 -15.82
N LEU A 138 6.71 -4.59 -15.69
CA LEU A 138 6.73 -3.72 -14.51
C LEU A 138 6.36 -4.49 -13.23
N GLY A 139 6.99 -4.14 -12.12
CA GLY A 139 6.59 -4.56 -10.79
C GLY A 139 6.09 -3.37 -9.96
N HIS A 140 5.02 -3.58 -9.21
CA HIS A 140 4.48 -2.59 -8.26
C HIS A 140 4.57 -3.07 -6.81
N THR A 141 4.99 -4.31 -6.61
CA THR A 141 5.19 -4.93 -5.30
C THR A 141 6.65 -4.85 -4.93
N ALA A 142 6.96 -4.42 -3.71
CA ALA A 142 8.31 -4.45 -3.19
C ALA A 142 8.89 -5.87 -3.29
N PRO A 143 10.13 -6.05 -3.78
CA PRO A 143 10.78 -7.35 -3.76
C PRO A 143 10.82 -7.93 -2.33
N LEU A 144 10.77 -9.24 -2.21
CA LEU A 144 11.01 -9.91 -0.94
C LEU A 144 12.43 -10.48 -0.92
N VAL A 145 13.22 -10.08 0.05
CA VAL A 145 14.54 -10.67 0.30
C VAL A 145 14.42 -11.65 1.47
N ALA A 146 14.68 -12.92 1.22
CA ALA A 146 14.60 -13.96 2.24
C ALA A 146 15.38 -15.23 1.83
N GLY A 147 16.08 -15.86 2.76
CA GLY A 147 16.78 -17.14 2.54
C GLY A 147 17.79 -17.13 1.40
N ALA A 148 18.62 -16.08 1.33
CA ALA A 148 19.60 -15.84 0.27
C ALA A 148 18.97 -15.75 -1.14
N ARG A 149 17.70 -15.35 -1.24
CA ARG A 149 16.97 -15.15 -2.49
C ARG A 149 16.29 -13.80 -2.50
N VAL A 150 16.09 -13.30 -3.71
CA VAL A 150 15.23 -12.15 -4.00
C VAL A 150 14.05 -12.66 -4.81
N PHE A 151 12.85 -12.45 -4.29
CA PHE A 151 11.61 -12.78 -4.98
C PHE A 151 10.96 -11.50 -5.49
N VAL A 152 10.45 -11.54 -6.70
CA VAL A 152 9.72 -10.43 -7.33
C VAL A 152 8.39 -10.91 -7.86
N MET A 153 7.43 -10.01 -7.90
CA MET A 153 6.14 -10.21 -8.56
C MET A 153 5.91 -9.06 -9.53
N THR A 154 5.71 -9.39 -10.80
CA THR A 154 5.48 -8.43 -11.88
C THR A 154 3.99 -8.24 -12.17
N ALA A 155 3.63 -7.18 -12.91
CA ALA A 155 2.25 -6.84 -13.21
C ALA A 155 1.53 -7.87 -14.10
N ASP A 156 2.28 -8.66 -14.86
CA ASP A 156 1.79 -9.84 -15.58
C ASP A 156 1.65 -11.08 -14.68
N ARG A 157 1.74 -10.89 -13.35
CA ARG A 157 1.56 -11.91 -12.30
C ARG A 157 2.56 -13.06 -12.33
N VAL A 158 3.72 -12.82 -12.92
CA VAL A 158 4.85 -13.73 -12.83
C VAL A 158 5.54 -13.51 -11.48
N VAL A 159 5.73 -14.59 -10.73
CA VAL A 159 6.59 -14.62 -9.53
C VAL A 159 7.92 -15.25 -9.93
N ALA A 160 9.02 -14.56 -9.69
CA ALA A 160 10.35 -15.08 -10.00
C ALA A 160 11.27 -15.00 -8.78
N ALA A 161 12.23 -15.94 -8.71
CA ALA A 161 13.27 -15.95 -7.70
C ALA A 161 14.64 -15.82 -8.33
N PHE A 162 15.47 -15.03 -7.67
CA PHE A 162 16.86 -14.79 -8.03
C PHE A 162 17.75 -15.13 -6.84
N ASP A 163 18.95 -15.62 -7.12
CA ASP A 163 20.00 -15.73 -6.12
C ASP A 163 20.42 -14.34 -5.66
N ALA A 164 20.41 -14.08 -4.36
CA ALA A 164 20.61 -12.73 -3.82
C ALA A 164 22.02 -12.20 -4.06
N GLN A 165 23.02 -13.07 -4.16
CA GLN A 165 24.41 -12.66 -4.34
C GLN A 165 24.78 -12.48 -5.81
N SER A 166 24.35 -13.39 -6.68
CA SER A 166 24.79 -13.42 -8.09
C SER A 166 23.78 -12.83 -9.08
N GLY A 167 22.51 -12.61 -8.69
CA GLY A 167 21.45 -12.18 -9.59
C GLY A 167 20.96 -13.26 -10.55
N ARG A 168 21.49 -14.48 -10.48
CA ARG A 168 21.07 -15.58 -11.36
C ARG A 168 19.62 -15.95 -11.09
N ARG A 169 18.76 -15.94 -12.12
CA ARG A 169 17.38 -16.39 -12.00
C ARG A 169 17.32 -17.89 -11.72
N LEU A 170 16.64 -18.26 -10.63
CA LEU A 170 16.52 -19.64 -10.16
C LEU A 170 15.29 -20.32 -10.73
N TRP A 171 14.14 -19.65 -10.73
CA TRP A 171 12.89 -20.15 -11.25
C TRP A 171 11.91 -19.00 -11.51
N SER A 172 10.85 -19.30 -12.24
CA SER A 172 9.67 -18.42 -12.39
C SER A 172 8.40 -19.26 -12.33
N TYR A 173 7.35 -18.66 -11.79
CA TYR A 173 6.00 -19.20 -11.71
C TYR A 173 5.03 -18.22 -12.35
N SER A 174 4.16 -18.73 -13.23
CA SER A 174 3.02 -18.01 -13.79
C SER A 174 1.81 -18.91 -13.77
N ARG A 175 0.64 -18.33 -13.57
CA ARG A 175 -0.62 -19.06 -13.60
C ARG A 175 -1.29 -18.87 -14.95
N THR A 176 -1.67 -19.95 -15.61
CA THR A 176 -2.38 -19.91 -16.89
C THR A 176 -3.82 -19.42 -16.69
N GLY A 177 -4.30 -18.53 -17.55
CA GLY A 177 -5.70 -18.06 -17.57
C GLY A 177 -6.03 -16.93 -16.58
N ASP A 178 -5.03 -16.30 -15.97
CA ASP A 178 -5.24 -15.12 -15.16
C ASP A 178 -5.56 -13.89 -16.02
N GLN A 179 -6.29 -12.92 -15.43
CA GLN A 179 -6.59 -11.65 -16.07
C GLN A 179 -5.32 -10.85 -16.36
N GLN A 180 -5.28 -10.16 -17.50
CA GLN A 180 -4.13 -9.36 -17.90
C GLN A 180 -4.01 -8.05 -17.12
N LEU A 181 -5.13 -7.49 -16.62
CA LEU A 181 -5.13 -6.26 -15.83
C LEU A 181 -4.70 -6.52 -14.39
N ALA A 182 -3.70 -5.78 -13.91
CA ALA A 182 -3.26 -5.75 -12.53
C ALA A 182 -3.35 -4.32 -11.97
N LEU A 183 -3.61 -4.22 -10.67
CA LEU A 183 -3.60 -2.93 -9.98
C LEU A 183 -2.18 -2.34 -9.92
N ARG A 184 -2.08 -1.01 -10.10
CA ARG A 184 -0.85 -0.25 -9.86
C ARG A 184 -0.65 0.02 -8.37
N GLN A 185 -0.70 -1.04 -7.56
CA GLN A 185 -0.53 -1.00 -6.11
C GLN A 185 0.43 -2.09 -5.65
N ALA A 186 1.00 -1.90 -4.45
CA ALA A 186 1.77 -2.96 -3.81
C ALA A 186 0.88 -4.18 -3.59
N GLY A 187 1.31 -5.33 -4.09
CA GLY A 187 0.66 -6.61 -3.87
C GLY A 187 1.22 -7.33 -2.65
N VAL A 188 0.90 -8.61 -2.53
CA VAL A 188 1.30 -9.47 -1.40
C VAL A 188 2.45 -10.38 -1.83
N LEU A 189 3.58 -10.27 -1.12
CA LEU A 189 4.71 -11.17 -1.26
C LEU A 189 5.41 -11.31 0.10
N LEU A 190 5.37 -12.50 0.71
CA LEU A 190 5.95 -12.75 2.02
C LEU A 190 6.40 -14.21 2.20
N ALA A 191 7.32 -14.45 3.15
CA ALA A 191 7.73 -15.78 3.55
C ALA A 191 7.00 -16.21 4.83
N VAL A 192 6.43 -17.42 4.84
CA VAL A 192 5.79 -18.03 5.99
C VAL A 192 6.36 -19.45 6.18
N GLY A 193 7.15 -19.66 7.22
CA GLY A 193 7.90 -20.89 7.38
C GLY A 193 8.78 -21.17 6.15
N ASP A 194 8.56 -22.31 5.52
CA ASP A 194 9.24 -22.75 4.31
C ASP A 194 8.44 -22.45 3.02
N THR A 195 7.42 -21.62 3.08
CA THR A 195 6.53 -21.29 1.96
C THR A 195 6.65 -19.83 1.57
N LEU A 196 6.82 -19.56 0.27
CA LEU A 196 6.64 -18.25 -0.32
C LEU A 196 5.15 -18.04 -0.59
N VAL A 197 4.56 -17.01 0.00
CA VAL A 197 3.15 -16.65 -0.19
C VAL A 197 3.07 -15.43 -1.09
N ALA A 198 2.37 -15.55 -2.21
CA ALA A 198 2.12 -14.47 -3.17
C ALA A 198 0.62 -14.19 -3.32
N GLY A 199 0.26 -12.93 -3.55
CA GLY A 199 -1.11 -12.53 -3.85
C GLY A 199 -1.36 -12.47 -5.36
N ILE A 200 -2.15 -13.37 -5.91
CA ILE A 200 -2.41 -13.46 -7.34
C ILE A 200 -3.94 -13.54 -7.57
N SER A 201 -4.50 -12.58 -8.30
CA SER A 201 -5.91 -12.60 -8.75
C SER A 201 -6.91 -12.90 -7.63
N GLY A 202 -6.82 -12.20 -6.50
CA GLY A 202 -7.72 -12.39 -5.36
C GLY A 202 -7.46 -13.63 -4.51
N ARG A 203 -6.35 -14.33 -4.73
CA ARG A 203 -5.94 -15.55 -4.03
C ARG A 203 -4.58 -15.37 -3.35
N LEU A 204 -4.40 -15.98 -2.21
CA LEU A 204 -3.07 -16.28 -1.70
C LEU A 204 -2.61 -17.60 -2.34
N VAL A 205 -1.41 -17.59 -2.86
CA VAL A 205 -0.77 -18.73 -3.52
C VAL A 205 0.50 -19.07 -2.75
N GLY A 206 0.58 -20.30 -2.26
CA GLY A 206 1.77 -20.83 -1.59
C GLY A 206 2.67 -21.55 -2.56
N LEU A 207 3.90 -21.09 -2.70
CA LEU A 207 4.92 -21.65 -3.57
C LEU A 207 6.08 -22.23 -2.77
N ASN A 208 6.71 -23.26 -3.32
CA ASN A 208 8.00 -23.73 -2.79
C ASN A 208 9.09 -22.69 -3.14
N PRO A 209 9.75 -22.05 -2.16
CA PRO A 209 10.73 -21.00 -2.43
C PRO A 209 12.01 -21.51 -3.14
N LEU A 210 12.26 -22.83 -3.15
CA LEU A 210 13.45 -23.41 -3.77
C LEU A 210 13.30 -23.58 -5.29
N ASN A 211 12.09 -23.91 -5.77
CA ASN A 211 11.87 -24.28 -7.17
C ASN A 211 10.60 -23.70 -7.80
N GLY A 212 9.82 -22.90 -7.07
CA GLY A 212 8.61 -22.24 -7.57
C GLY A 212 7.39 -23.16 -7.75
N THR A 213 7.46 -24.44 -7.34
CA THR A 213 6.30 -25.33 -7.47
C THR A 213 5.15 -24.90 -6.58
N LEU A 214 3.93 -24.98 -7.12
CA LEU A 214 2.70 -24.67 -6.39
C LEU A 214 2.49 -25.68 -5.26
N ARG A 215 2.22 -25.18 -4.05
CA ARG A 215 1.83 -25.98 -2.88
C ARG A 215 0.33 -25.94 -2.65
N TRP A 216 -0.25 -24.73 -2.71
CA TRP A 216 -1.67 -24.49 -2.46
C TRP A 216 -2.14 -23.15 -3.03
N GLU A 217 -3.44 -23.02 -3.24
CA GLU A 217 -4.13 -21.77 -3.54
C GLU A 217 -5.31 -21.58 -2.58
N ALA A 218 -5.48 -20.38 -2.05
CA ALA A 218 -6.55 -20.03 -1.12
C ALA A 218 -7.27 -18.74 -1.57
N PRO A 219 -8.52 -18.81 -2.03
CA PRO A 219 -9.25 -17.65 -2.50
C PRO A 219 -9.69 -16.76 -1.33
N ILE A 220 -9.33 -15.47 -1.36
CA ILE A 220 -9.83 -14.41 -0.46
C ILE A 220 -11.05 -13.77 -1.08
N ALA A 221 -11.02 -13.50 -2.39
CA ALA A 221 -12.14 -12.99 -3.16
C ALA A 221 -12.21 -13.63 -4.53
N ASN A 222 -13.42 -13.72 -5.07
CA ASN A 222 -13.63 -14.12 -6.45
C ASN A 222 -13.98 -12.91 -7.30
N PRO A 223 -13.43 -12.81 -8.53
CA PRO A 223 -13.80 -11.77 -9.49
C PRO A 223 -15.31 -11.73 -9.71
N ARG A 224 -15.91 -10.55 -9.67
CA ARG A 224 -17.33 -10.32 -9.92
C ARG A 224 -17.46 -9.15 -10.87
N GLY A 225 -18.40 -9.20 -11.80
CA GLY A 225 -18.65 -8.14 -12.77
C GLY A 225 -18.56 -8.63 -14.21
N VAL A 226 -18.93 -7.75 -15.14
CA VAL A 226 -19.04 -8.05 -16.58
C VAL A 226 -17.85 -7.53 -17.39
N ASN A 227 -17.08 -6.59 -16.84
CA ASN A 227 -15.87 -6.03 -17.48
C ASN A 227 -14.63 -6.28 -16.64
N ASP A 228 -13.44 -6.11 -17.24
CA ASP A 228 -12.16 -6.41 -16.60
C ASP A 228 -11.87 -5.52 -15.38
N VAL A 229 -12.37 -4.29 -15.35
CA VAL A 229 -12.17 -3.37 -14.23
C VAL A 229 -12.99 -3.80 -13.02
N GLU A 230 -14.25 -4.17 -13.21
CA GLU A 230 -15.12 -4.69 -12.14
C GLU A 230 -14.61 -6.03 -11.58
N ARG A 231 -13.86 -6.78 -12.38
CA ARG A 231 -13.28 -8.07 -11.99
C ARG A 231 -11.93 -7.97 -11.27
N LEU A 232 -11.38 -6.74 -11.10
CA LEU A 232 -10.15 -6.52 -10.37
C LEU A 232 -10.35 -6.80 -8.87
N VAL A 233 -9.73 -7.85 -8.38
CA VAL A 233 -9.75 -8.28 -6.97
C VAL A 233 -8.34 -8.61 -6.47
N ASP A 234 -7.32 -7.97 -7.02
CA ASP A 234 -5.94 -8.21 -6.62
C ASP A 234 -5.75 -8.04 -5.11
N LEU A 235 -4.90 -8.87 -4.53
CA LEU A 235 -4.56 -8.73 -3.13
C LEU A 235 -3.56 -7.59 -2.97
N VAL A 236 -3.86 -6.70 -2.04
CA VAL A 236 -3.04 -5.52 -1.76
C VAL A 236 -2.21 -5.72 -0.49
N GLY A 237 -0.95 -5.31 -0.54
CA GLY A 237 -0.08 -5.21 0.62
C GLY A 237 -0.55 -4.06 1.52
N ARG A 238 -0.27 -4.06 2.72
CA ARG A 238 0.38 -4.88 3.72
C ARG A 238 -0.55 -6.03 4.16
N VAL A 239 0.02 -7.09 4.74
CA VAL A 239 -0.75 -8.21 5.32
C VAL A 239 -0.56 -8.28 6.82
N SER A 240 -1.53 -8.86 7.51
CA SER A 240 -1.42 -9.21 8.92
C SER A 240 -1.00 -10.67 9.03
N ARG A 241 0.10 -10.94 9.75
CA ARG A 241 0.57 -12.30 10.01
C ARG A 241 0.69 -12.55 11.51
N GLU A 242 0.17 -13.68 11.94
CA GLU A 242 0.36 -14.19 13.30
C GLU A 242 0.59 -15.72 13.22
N GLY A 243 1.82 -16.15 13.47
CA GLY A 243 2.23 -17.53 13.22
C GLY A 243 2.04 -17.93 11.76
N ASP A 244 1.24 -18.97 11.53
CA ASP A 244 0.88 -19.46 10.19
C ASP A 244 -0.38 -18.81 9.62
N VAL A 245 -1.06 -17.95 10.37
CA VAL A 245 -2.27 -17.26 9.88
C VAL A 245 -1.88 -15.97 9.20
N VAL A 246 -2.18 -15.88 7.91
CA VAL A 246 -2.01 -14.69 7.08
C VAL A 246 -3.38 -14.12 6.74
N CYS A 247 -3.61 -12.85 7.06
CA CYS A 247 -4.81 -12.14 6.66
C CYS A 247 -4.45 -11.06 5.65
N ALA A 248 -5.18 -11.02 4.53
CA ALA A 248 -4.95 -10.13 3.42
C ALA A 248 -6.25 -9.44 2.98
N ARG A 249 -6.11 -8.34 2.27
CA ARG A 249 -7.21 -7.63 1.62
C ARG A 249 -7.20 -7.87 0.13
N ALA A 250 -8.36 -8.23 -0.41
CA ALA A 250 -8.66 -8.09 -1.83
C ALA A 250 -9.23 -6.68 -2.08
N PHE A 251 -8.68 -5.98 -3.05
CA PHE A 251 -9.02 -4.60 -3.41
C PHE A 251 -10.53 -4.42 -3.54
N GLN A 252 -11.10 -3.51 -2.75
CA GLN A 252 -12.52 -3.16 -2.71
C GLN A 252 -13.51 -4.34 -2.66
N ALA A 253 -13.07 -5.52 -2.25
CA ALA A 253 -13.87 -6.74 -2.29
C ALA A 253 -14.01 -7.43 -0.94
N ALA A 254 -12.88 -7.78 -0.30
CA ALA A 254 -12.92 -8.57 0.92
C ALA A 254 -11.66 -8.40 1.78
N VAL A 255 -11.77 -8.77 3.05
CA VAL A 255 -10.65 -9.14 3.92
C VAL A 255 -10.84 -10.60 4.32
N GLY A 256 -9.77 -11.40 4.29
CA GLY A 256 -9.83 -12.80 4.67
C GLY A 256 -8.53 -13.30 5.27
N CYS A 257 -8.63 -14.34 6.08
CA CYS A 257 -7.51 -15.02 6.72
C CYS A 257 -7.37 -16.46 6.21
N VAL A 258 -6.11 -16.87 6.03
CA VAL A 258 -5.72 -18.20 5.53
C VAL A 258 -4.68 -18.78 6.49
N ASN A 259 -4.79 -20.07 6.79
CA ASN A 259 -3.71 -20.82 7.38
C ASN A 259 -2.71 -21.18 6.26
N ALA A 260 -1.56 -20.51 6.24
CA ALA A 260 -0.56 -20.64 5.18
C ALA A 260 0.20 -21.98 5.21
N ALA A 261 0.23 -22.70 6.35
CA ALA A 261 0.81 -24.03 6.41
C ALA A 261 -0.04 -25.08 5.70
N ARG A 262 -1.36 -24.86 5.63
CA ARG A 262 -2.34 -25.82 5.06
C ARG A 262 -2.98 -25.31 3.76
N GLY A 263 -2.83 -24.03 3.41
CA GLY A 263 -3.55 -23.39 2.31
C GLY A 263 -5.08 -23.30 2.55
N ALA A 264 -5.51 -23.32 3.81
CA ALA A 264 -6.93 -23.35 4.16
C ALA A 264 -7.46 -21.95 4.47
N VAL A 265 -8.51 -21.51 3.79
CA VAL A 265 -9.24 -20.28 4.12
C VAL A 265 -9.94 -20.49 5.46
N LEU A 266 -9.66 -19.62 6.43
CA LEU A 266 -10.32 -19.63 7.72
C LEU A 266 -11.64 -18.86 7.65
N TRP A 267 -11.61 -17.68 7.04
CA TRP A 267 -12.78 -16.85 6.77
C TRP A 267 -12.48 -15.80 5.70
N SER A 268 -13.52 -15.29 5.08
CA SER A 268 -13.49 -14.11 4.21
C SER A 268 -14.75 -13.29 4.43
N LYS A 269 -14.60 -11.96 4.59
CA LYS A 269 -15.69 -11.01 4.85
C LYS A 269 -15.64 -9.86 3.84
N PRO A 270 -16.79 -9.37 3.34
CA PRO A 270 -16.84 -8.19 2.47
C PRO A 270 -16.22 -6.95 3.13
N ALA A 271 -15.39 -6.23 2.38
CA ALA A 271 -14.71 -5.02 2.81
C ALA A 271 -14.37 -4.14 1.61
N GLY A 272 -14.54 -2.82 1.71
CA GLY A 272 -14.46 -1.87 0.59
C GLY A 272 -13.17 -1.03 0.57
N GLY A 273 -12.10 -1.45 1.23
CA GLY A 273 -10.86 -0.70 1.29
C GLY A 273 -9.91 -1.03 0.14
N PHE A 274 -8.90 -0.19 -0.01
CA PHE A 274 -7.82 -0.34 -1.01
C PHE A 274 -6.41 -0.43 -0.38
N GLU A 275 -6.29 -0.16 0.92
CA GLU A 275 -5.06 -0.32 1.68
C GLU A 275 -5.01 -1.70 2.34
N GLY A 276 -3.81 -2.20 2.62
CA GLY A 276 -3.62 -3.48 3.29
C GLY A 276 -4.16 -3.53 4.72
N VAL A 277 -3.89 -4.61 5.40
CA VAL A 277 -4.33 -4.86 6.78
C VAL A 277 -3.14 -5.13 7.70
N HIS A 278 -3.32 -4.87 8.98
CA HIS A 278 -2.40 -5.28 10.05
C HIS A 278 -3.19 -5.80 11.24
N GLY A 279 -2.55 -6.45 12.19
CA GLY A 279 -3.27 -6.94 13.36
C GLY A 279 -2.36 -7.67 14.35
N ASP A 280 -2.98 -8.23 15.35
CA ASP A 280 -2.36 -9.03 16.40
C ASP A 280 -3.09 -10.39 16.54
N ARG A 281 -2.91 -11.08 17.66
CA ARG A 281 -3.56 -12.38 17.94
C ARG A 281 -5.08 -12.30 18.01
N GLU A 282 -5.63 -11.14 18.38
CA GLU A 282 -7.04 -10.94 18.67
C GLU A 282 -7.80 -10.34 17.48
N PHE A 283 -7.20 -9.32 16.84
CA PHE A 283 -7.84 -8.53 15.82
C PHE A 283 -7.03 -8.43 14.52
N VAL A 284 -7.76 -8.19 13.44
CA VAL A 284 -7.26 -7.71 12.15
C VAL A 284 -7.88 -6.33 11.91
N PHE A 285 -7.06 -5.33 11.58
CA PHE A 285 -7.49 -3.96 11.34
C PHE A 285 -7.29 -3.59 9.88
N GLY A 286 -8.21 -2.79 9.36
CA GLY A 286 -8.11 -2.23 8.01
C GLY A 286 -8.81 -0.89 7.91
N THR A 287 -8.41 -0.12 6.90
CA THR A 287 -9.00 1.16 6.55
C THR A 287 -9.86 0.99 5.30
N GLU A 288 -11.08 1.52 5.31
CA GLU A 288 -11.98 1.47 4.15
C GLU A 288 -11.77 2.70 3.24
N SER A 289 -12.23 2.61 2.00
CA SER A 289 -12.06 3.68 1.00
C SER A 289 -12.72 5.01 1.39
N ASP A 290 -13.75 4.96 2.23
CA ASP A 290 -14.41 6.13 2.80
C ASP A 290 -13.75 6.64 4.10
N GLY A 291 -12.64 6.02 4.55
CA GLY A 291 -11.88 6.42 5.75
C GLY A 291 -12.40 5.82 7.06
N LYS A 292 -13.31 4.85 7.02
CA LYS A 292 -13.63 4.04 8.21
C LYS A 292 -12.44 3.19 8.60
N VAL A 293 -12.24 3.01 9.89
CA VAL A 293 -11.31 2.01 10.44
C VAL A 293 -12.14 0.88 11.04
N ILE A 294 -11.84 -0.34 10.64
CA ILE A 294 -12.59 -1.53 11.07
C ILE A 294 -11.64 -2.51 11.77
N ALA A 295 -12.11 -3.07 12.88
CA ALA A 295 -11.51 -4.25 13.50
C ALA A 295 -12.39 -5.47 13.27
N TRP A 296 -11.77 -6.55 12.79
CA TRP A 296 -12.37 -7.88 12.74
C TRP A 296 -11.70 -8.79 13.76
N ARG A 297 -12.48 -9.63 14.44
CA ARG A 297 -11.90 -10.70 15.25
C ARG A 297 -11.11 -11.65 14.36
N ARG A 298 -9.87 -11.94 14.71
CA ARG A 298 -9.01 -12.81 13.91
C ARG A 298 -9.54 -14.23 13.79
N ALA A 299 -10.24 -14.71 14.82
CA ALA A 299 -10.74 -16.07 14.88
C ALA A 299 -11.82 -16.41 13.82
N ASP A 300 -12.73 -15.46 13.54
CA ASP A 300 -13.94 -15.71 12.74
C ASP A 300 -14.28 -14.59 11.74
N GLY A 301 -13.55 -13.47 11.76
CA GLY A 301 -13.77 -12.32 10.89
C GLY A 301 -15.01 -11.51 11.25
N GLU A 302 -15.65 -11.73 12.40
CA GLU A 302 -16.75 -10.87 12.84
C GLU A 302 -16.23 -9.48 13.22
N ARG A 303 -17.02 -8.45 12.91
CA ARG A 303 -16.68 -7.07 13.23
C ARG A 303 -16.71 -6.86 14.75
N ALA A 304 -15.57 -6.49 15.32
CA ALA A 304 -15.47 -6.11 16.73
C ALA A 304 -15.93 -4.66 16.92
N TRP A 305 -15.44 -3.75 16.06
CA TRP A 305 -15.82 -2.34 16.07
C TRP A 305 -15.60 -1.67 14.72
N VAL A 306 -16.23 -0.51 14.53
CA VAL A 306 -16.05 0.39 13.38
C VAL A 306 -15.90 1.81 13.89
N SER A 307 -14.86 2.52 13.47
CA SER A 307 -14.67 3.95 13.76
C SER A 307 -14.86 4.77 12.49
N GLU A 308 -15.77 5.75 12.54
CA GLU A 308 -16.07 6.67 11.44
C GLU A 308 -15.41 8.06 11.63
N ARG A 309 -14.58 8.20 12.65
CA ARG A 309 -13.95 9.48 13.06
C ARG A 309 -13.01 10.07 12.01
N LEU A 310 -12.48 9.23 11.09
CA LEU A 310 -11.48 9.63 10.11
C LEU A 310 -11.99 9.55 8.67
N LYS A 311 -13.32 9.67 8.46
CA LYS A 311 -13.90 9.61 7.13
C LYS A 311 -13.29 10.64 6.18
N TYR A 312 -13.06 10.20 4.95
CA TYR A 312 -12.56 10.97 3.81
C TYR A 312 -11.18 11.62 4.01
N ARG A 313 -10.37 11.07 4.93
CA ARG A 313 -9.03 11.60 5.21
C ARG A 313 -7.91 10.92 4.42
N GLY A 314 -8.20 9.90 3.60
CA GLY A 314 -7.19 9.19 2.81
C GLY A 314 -6.18 8.48 3.72
N LEU A 315 -6.63 7.44 4.41
CA LEU A 315 -5.85 6.74 5.43
C LEU A 315 -4.88 5.74 4.80
N THR A 316 -3.71 5.56 5.41
CA THR A 316 -2.78 4.47 5.11
C THR A 316 -3.28 3.14 5.66
N ALA A 317 -2.62 2.03 5.29
CA ALA A 317 -2.77 0.77 6.02
C ALA A 317 -2.41 0.96 7.50
N PRO A 318 -3.12 0.28 8.41
CA PRO A 318 -2.91 0.44 9.85
C PRO A 318 -1.64 -0.26 10.34
N LEU A 319 -1.20 0.13 11.56
CA LEU A 319 -0.20 -0.56 12.36
C LEU A 319 -0.75 -0.77 13.77
N VAL A 320 -0.59 -1.95 14.33
CA VAL A 320 -0.81 -2.18 15.77
C VAL A 320 0.46 -1.82 16.53
N ALA A 321 0.34 -0.93 17.51
CA ALA A 321 1.43 -0.49 18.36
C ALA A 321 0.93 -0.41 19.83
N GLY A 322 1.24 -1.44 20.61
CA GLY A 322 0.77 -1.58 21.98
C GLY A 322 -0.77 -1.56 22.09
N ARG A 323 -1.32 -0.57 22.80
CA ARG A 323 -2.77 -0.38 22.95
C ARG A 323 -3.43 0.37 21.80
N SER A 324 -2.66 0.75 20.78
CA SER A 324 -3.10 1.62 19.70
C SER A 324 -3.13 0.93 18.35
N VAL A 325 -4.09 1.34 17.52
CA VAL A 325 -4.06 1.20 16.07
C VAL A 325 -3.64 2.55 15.49
N VAL A 326 -2.54 2.57 14.74
CA VAL A 326 -1.93 3.78 14.18
C VAL A 326 -2.22 3.84 12.69
N VAL A 327 -2.70 4.98 12.21
CA VAL A 327 -2.89 5.26 10.78
C VAL A 327 -2.37 6.65 10.44
N GLY A 328 -1.79 6.81 9.25
CA GLY A 328 -1.47 8.12 8.68
C GLY A 328 -2.61 8.63 7.81
N ASP A 329 -2.69 9.95 7.60
CA ASP A 329 -3.68 10.53 6.69
C ASP A 329 -3.06 11.41 5.59
N ALA A 330 -3.90 11.84 4.63
CA ALA A 330 -3.49 12.64 3.49
C ALA A 330 -3.14 14.11 3.84
N GLN A 331 -3.40 14.57 5.07
CA GLN A 331 -3.03 15.87 5.59
C GLN A 331 -1.80 15.84 6.52
N GLY A 332 -1.10 14.68 6.59
CA GLY A 332 0.11 14.52 7.38
C GLY A 332 -0.11 14.34 8.88
N PHE A 333 -1.30 13.91 9.28
CA PHE A 333 -1.54 13.52 10.67
C PHE A 333 -1.32 12.02 10.87
N VAL A 334 -0.76 11.68 12.02
CA VAL A 334 -0.67 10.32 12.55
C VAL A 334 -1.70 10.18 13.65
N HIS A 335 -2.68 9.33 13.45
CA HIS A 335 -3.77 9.09 14.38
C HIS A 335 -3.53 7.83 15.19
N PHE A 336 -3.80 7.90 16.49
CA PHE A 336 -3.77 6.77 17.42
C PHE A 336 -5.20 6.50 17.86
N LEU A 337 -5.71 5.32 17.52
CA LEU A 337 -7.02 4.84 17.93
C LEU A 337 -6.86 3.71 18.93
N SER A 338 -7.78 3.61 19.88
CA SER A 338 -7.84 2.48 20.82
C SER A 338 -8.01 1.17 20.05
N ARG A 339 -7.15 0.21 20.35
CA ARG A 339 -7.21 -1.14 19.77
C ARG A 339 -8.53 -1.86 20.11
N GLN A 340 -9.10 -1.56 21.28
CA GLN A 340 -10.26 -2.29 21.80
C GLN A 340 -11.59 -1.81 21.22
N ASP A 341 -11.73 -0.50 20.94
CA ASP A 341 -13.01 0.11 20.55
C ASP A 341 -12.91 1.17 19.45
N GLY A 342 -11.71 1.49 18.94
CA GLY A 342 -11.51 2.48 17.88
C GLY A 342 -11.71 3.93 18.31
N THR A 343 -11.78 4.22 19.61
CA THR A 343 -11.86 5.60 20.12
C THR A 343 -10.53 6.33 19.93
N PRO A 344 -10.52 7.67 19.65
CA PRO A 344 -9.30 8.43 19.52
C PRO A 344 -8.51 8.49 20.83
N LEU A 345 -7.21 8.15 20.77
CA LEU A 345 -6.27 8.28 21.89
C LEU A 345 -5.38 9.51 21.76
N GLY A 346 -5.13 9.96 20.54
CA GLY A 346 -4.30 11.12 20.26
C GLY A 346 -3.95 11.22 18.77
N ARG A 347 -3.30 12.32 18.42
CA ARG A 347 -2.72 12.51 17.08
C ARG A 347 -1.46 13.35 17.13
N MET A 348 -0.57 13.10 16.16
CA MET A 348 0.64 13.86 15.94
C MET A 348 0.60 14.48 14.55
N SER A 349 1.19 15.65 14.39
CA SER A 349 1.40 16.29 13.09
C SER A 349 2.80 15.99 12.54
N THR A 350 2.92 16.00 11.21
CA THR A 350 4.19 15.96 10.49
C THR A 350 4.40 17.27 9.71
N ASP A 351 4.91 17.22 8.49
CA ASP A 351 5.13 18.37 7.62
C ASP A 351 3.88 18.84 6.85
N GLY A 352 2.71 18.29 7.12
CA GLY A 352 1.45 18.62 6.45
C GLY A 352 1.25 17.95 5.08
N SER A 353 2.24 17.25 4.56
CA SER A 353 2.07 16.45 3.35
C SER A 353 1.57 15.04 3.67
N ALA A 354 0.91 14.37 2.70
CA ALA A 354 0.29 13.06 2.90
C ALA A 354 1.29 12.03 3.43
N ILE A 355 0.90 11.24 4.41
CA ILE A 355 1.64 10.03 4.80
C ILE A 355 1.41 8.99 3.72
N VAL A 356 2.48 8.43 3.14
CA VAL A 356 2.43 7.62 1.90
C VAL A 356 2.77 6.15 2.10
N ALA A 357 3.24 5.78 3.28
CA ALA A 357 3.54 4.40 3.63
C ALA A 357 2.85 4.02 4.94
N ALA A 358 2.52 2.74 5.09
CA ALA A 358 2.06 2.23 6.37
C ALA A 358 3.09 2.55 7.47
N PRO A 359 2.68 3.06 8.63
CA PRO A 359 3.58 3.26 9.76
C PRO A 359 4.29 1.96 10.16
N VAL A 360 5.53 2.07 10.66
CA VAL A 360 6.30 0.90 11.15
C VAL A 360 6.89 1.17 12.53
N LEU A 361 7.12 0.10 13.30
CA LEU A 361 7.88 0.18 14.54
C LEU A 361 9.33 -0.25 14.29
N VAL A 362 10.27 0.59 14.72
CA VAL A 362 11.70 0.31 14.73
C VAL A 362 12.15 0.33 16.18
N GLY A 363 12.22 -0.86 16.81
CA GLY A 363 12.33 -0.95 18.26
C GLY A 363 11.09 -0.33 18.94
N ASN A 364 11.28 0.69 19.75
CA ASN A 364 10.21 1.45 20.41
C ASN A 364 9.86 2.78 19.69
N THR A 365 10.40 3.02 18.50
CA THR A 365 10.13 4.22 17.71
C THR A 365 9.14 3.92 16.60
N LEU A 366 8.03 4.64 16.56
CA LEU A 366 7.10 4.68 15.44
C LEU A 366 7.71 5.55 14.34
N ALA A 367 7.91 5.00 13.16
CA ALA A 367 8.40 5.73 12.00
C ALA A 367 7.30 5.90 10.95
N VAL A 368 7.18 7.09 10.40
CA VAL A 368 6.27 7.44 9.29
C VAL A 368 7.00 8.23 8.22
N VAL A 369 6.55 8.11 6.98
CA VAL A 369 7.14 8.79 5.82
C VAL A 369 6.05 9.58 5.10
N THR A 370 6.36 10.83 4.80
CA THR A 370 5.46 11.73 4.08
C THR A 370 5.82 11.81 2.59
N ARG A 371 4.88 12.28 1.79
CA ARG A 371 5.06 12.45 0.33
C ARG A 371 6.24 13.35 -0.03
N ASN A 372 6.46 14.40 0.75
CA ASN A 372 7.58 15.33 0.54
C ASN A 372 8.92 14.79 1.04
N GLY A 373 8.96 13.51 1.46
CA GLY A 373 10.17 12.82 1.90
C GLY A 373 10.57 13.08 3.34
N GLY A 374 9.71 13.70 4.14
CA GLY A 374 9.91 13.79 5.60
C GLY A 374 9.80 12.39 6.23
N VAL A 375 10.76 12.05 7.09
CA VAL A 375 10.75 10.82 7.89
C VAL A 375 10.71 11.25 9.36
N PHE A 376 9.69 10.81 10.08
CA PHE A 376 9.44 11.24 11.46
C PHE A 376 9.45 10.04 12.40
N GLY A 377 10.22 10.15 13.47
CA GLY A 377 10.26 9.18 14.56
C GLY A 377 9.51 9.69 15.79
N PHE A 378 8.55 8.89 16.28
CA PHE A 378 7.76 9.18 17.48
C PHE A 378 7.97 8.11 18.54
N ARG A 379 7.95 8.48 19.82
CA ARG A 379 8.02 7.55 20.95
C ARG A 379 7.01 7.91 22.02
N PRO A 380 6.51 6.92 22.78
CA PRO A 380 5.85 7.19 24.05
C PRO A 380 6.87 7.77 25.02
N GLU A 381 6.43 8.69 25.88
CA GLU A 381 7.20 9.19 27.03
C GLU A 381 7.22 8.19 28.18
#